data_d35cdbda8bb4fbd2a62915402260b93d
#
_entry.id   d35cdbda8bb4fbd2a62915402260b93d
#
_cell.length_a   1.000
_cell.length_b   1.000
_cell.length_c   1.000
_cell.angle_alpha   90.00
_cell.angle_beta   90.00
_cell.angle_gamma   90.00
#
_symmetry.space_group_name_H-M   'P 1'
#
loop_
_entity.id
_entity.type
_entity.pdbx_description
1 polymer ?
#
loop_
_entity_poly.entity_id
_entity_poly.type
_entity_poly.pdbx_seq_one_letter_code
_entity_poly.pdbx_strand_id
1 'polypeptide(L)'
;MLKLLILSDFFIFSGFGLIMPILAIFIKENLAGGSIEAAGIAVTIFILTKSILQPTFAYIAQPKHIKAMLFFGTALMVLIPVVYFFSTHVFHVYIASFIYGVATAIAYPPWLKLFTQNITRGREGLEWSIYSSIEGLGSALAAFVGGFIAERFGFYFLFLIVCFFILVGLVVVIFIILEYQKIREREQKDKKQKQ
;
A
#
# COMPACT_ATOMS: atom_id res chain seq x y z
N MET A 1 -11.44 13.04 -6.79
CA MET A 1 -11.26 11.99 -5.75
C MET A 1 -10.92 10.62 -6.34
N LEU A 2 -11.79 9.96 -7.18
CA LEU A 2 -11.53 8.60 -7.69
C LEU A 2 -10.17 8.45 -8.41
N LYS A 3 -9.83 9.39 -9.32
CA LYS A 3 -8.55 9.38 -10.04
C LYS A 3 -7.32 9.44 -9.11
N LEU A 4 -7.41 10.21 -8.03
CA LEU A 4 -6.32 10.28 -7.04
C LEU A 4 -6.19 8.99 -6.25
N LEU A 5 -7.30 8.34 -5.91
CA LEU A 5 -7.29 7.03 -5.24
C LEU A 5 -6.63 5.96 -6.11
N ILE A 6 -6.98 5.89 -7.40
CA ILE A 6 -6.35 4.98 -8.35
C ILE A 6 -4.85 5.29 -8.51
N LEU A 7 -4.49 6.58 -8.59
CA LEU A 7 -3.11 7.00 -8.75
C LEU A 7 -2.26 6.67 -7.52
N SER A 8 -2.78 6.85 -6.29
CA SER A 8 -2.07 6.49 -5.06
C SER A 8 -1.77 5.00 -5.00
N ASP A 9 -2.78 4.18 -5.31
CA ASP A 9 -2.62 2.73 -5.32
C ASP A 9 -1.67 2.26 -6.43
N PHE A 10 -1.77 2.84 -7.62
CA PHE A 10 -0.84 2.54 -8.71
C PHE A 10 0.63 2.69 -8.26
N PHE A 11 0.97 3.78 -7.59
CA PHE A 11 2.34 3.98 -7.10
C PHE A 11 2.71 3.01 -5.98
N ILE A 12 1.81 2.79 -5.01
CA ILE A 12 2.07 1.88 -3.89
C ILE A 12 2.21 0.43 -4.38
N PHE A 13 1.26 -0.05 -5.18
CA PHE A 13 1.28 -1.42 -5.70
C PHE A 13 2.40 -1.66 -6.71
N SER A 14 2.71 -0.68 -7.58
CA SER A 14 3.88 -0.78 -8.46
C SER A 14 5.18 -0.81 -7.65
N GLY A 15 5.28 -0.01 -6.58
CA GLY A 15 6.43 -0.07 -5.68
C GLY A 15 6.64 -1.46 -5.08
N PHE A 16 5.62 -2.05 -4.48
CA PHE A 16 5.70 -3.42 -3.96
C PHE A 16 5.80 -4.47 -5.07
N GLY A 17 5.21 -4.23 -6.24
CA GLY A 17 5.31 -5.09 -7.41
C GLY A 17 6.73 -5.28 -7.92
N LEU A 18 7.61 -4.28 -7.73
CA LEU A 18 9.03 -4.37 -8.07
C LEU A 18 9.77 -5.46 -7.27
N ILE A 19 9.39 -5.70 -6.01
CA ILE A 19 10.14 -6.59 -5.12
C ILE A 19 9.42 -7.91 -4.82
N MET A 20 8.09 -7.93 -4.76
CA MET A 20 7.34 -9.10 -4.29
C MET A 20 7.69 -10.40 -5.03
N PRO A 21 7.82 -10.43 -6.39
CA PRO A 21 8.16 -11.65 -7.11
C PRO A 21 9.55 -12.19 -6.79
N ILE A 22 10.49 -11.34 -6.39
CA ILE A 22 11.90 -11.67 -6.15
C ILE A 22 12.31 -11.61 -4.69
N LEU A 23 11.37 -11.27 -3.78
CA LEU A 23 11.64 -11.18 -2.34
C LEU A 23 12.17 -12.49 -1.75
N ALA A 24 11.67 -13.63 -2.24
CA ALA A 24 12.13 -14.93 -1.81
C ALA A 24 13.60 -15.18 -2.16
N ILE A 25 14.06 -14.67 -3.31
CA ILE A 25 15.47 -14.76 -3.75
C ILE A 25 16.31 -13.88 -2.81
N PHE A 26 15.90 -12.65 -2.55
CA PHE A 26 16.58 -11.76 -1.62
C PHE A 26 16.74 -12.40 -0.24
N ILE A 27 15.66 -12.95 0.33
CA ILE A 27 15.69 -13.60 1.64
C ILE A 27 16.69 -14.77 1.64
N LYS A 28 16.61 -15.64 0.63
CA LYS A 28 17.43 -16.85 0.58
C LYS A 28 18.91 -16.55 0.38
N GLU A 29 19.26 -15.58 -0.45
CA GLU A 29 20.63 -15.37 -0.91
C GLU A 29 21.38 -14.28 -0.13
N ASN A 30 20.65 -13.32 0.48
CA ASN A 30 21.29 -12.15 1.08
C ASN A 30 21.15 -12.05 2.60
N LEU A 31 20.36 -12.94 3.23
CA LEU A 31 20.10 -12.83 4.67
C LEU A 31 20.56 -14.05 5.45
N ALA A 32 21.17 -13.80 6.60
CA ALA A 32 21.49 -14.86 7.55
C ALA A 32 20.18 -15.53 8.04
N GLY A 33 20.14 -16.87 8.00
CA GLY A 33 18.96 -17.67 8.30
C GLY A 33 17.92 -17.68 7.15
N GLY A 34 18.28 -17.14 5.98
CA GLY A 34 17.40 -17.10 4.81
C GLY A 34 17.18 -18.48 4.18
N SER A 35 15.93 -18.76 3.82
CA SER A 35 15.53 -19.99 3.12
C SER A 35 14.21 -19.73 2.35
N ILE A 36 13.80 -20.68 1.51
CA ILE A 36 12.47 -20.62 0.86
C ILE A 36 11.36 -20.70 1.92
N GLU A 37 11.56 -21.51 2.95
CA GLU A 37 10.63 -21.60 4.08
C GLU A 37 10.51 -20.26 4.81
N ALA A 38 11.63 -19.58 5.09
CA ALA A 38 11.64 -18.27 5.71
C ALA A 38 10.87 -17.22 4.88
N ALA A 39 10.95 -17.29 3.55
CA ALA A 39 10.15 -16.45 2.67
C ALA A 39 8.64 -16.76 2.81
N GLY A 40 8.27 -18.03 2.87
CA GLY A 40 6.89 -18.46 3.13
C GLY A 40 6.36 -17.96 4.48
N ILE A 41 7.17 -18.03 5.53
CA ILE A 41 6.81 -17.50 6.86
C ILE A 41 6.59 -16.00 6.81
N ALA A 42 7.44 -15.24 6.12
CA ALA A 42 7.30 -13.79 5.98
C ALA A 42 5.97 -13.41 5.33
N VAL A 43 5.60 -14.08 4.23
CA VAL A 43 4.30 -13.89 3.57
C VAL A 43 3.13 -14.26 4.48
N THR A 44 3.26 -15.36 5.23
CA THR A 44 2.25 -15.81 6.20
C THR A 44 2.03 -14.77 7.29
N ILE A 45 3.11 -14.21 7.88
CA ILE A 45 3.03 -13.15 8.89
C ILE A 45 2.26 -11.94 8.32
N PHE A 46 2.59 -11.50 7.12
CA PHE A 46 1.91 -10.38 6.47
C PHE A 46 0.41 -10.65 6.30
N ILE A 47 0.06 -11.78 5.67
CA ILE A 47 -1.34 -12.09 5.36
C ILE A 47 -2.16 -12.28 6.63
N LEU A 48 -1.66 -13.03 7.62
CA LEU A 48 -2.37 -13.26 8.88
C LEU A 48 -2.58 -11.94 9.63
N THR A 49 -1.53 -11.13 9.78
CA THR A 49 -1.62 -9.83 10.46
C THR A 49 -2.67 -8.94 9.80
N LYS A 50 -2.59 -8.79 8.48
CA LYS A 50 -3.58 -8.02 7.70
C LYS A 50 -4.99 -8.57 7.91
N SER A 51 -5.20 -9.88 7.74
CA SER A 51 -6.53 -10.50 7.76
C SER A 51 -7.20 -10.41 9.13
N ILE A 52 -6.43 -10.54 10.21
CA ILE A 52 -6.94 -10.45 11.58
C ILE A 52 -7.28 -8.99 11.94
N LEU A 53 -6.41 -8.04 11.59
CA LEU A 53 -6.57 -6.65 12.01
C LEU A 53 -7.51 -5.84 11.11
N GLN A 54 -7.61 -6.16 9.82
CA GLN A 54 -8.38 -5.38 8.86
C GLN A 54 -9.87 -5.21 9.23
N PRO A 55 -10.62 -6.22 9.69
CA PRO A 55 -12.00 -6.04 10.12
C PRO A 55 -12.14 -5.06 11.29
N THR A 56 -11.21 -5.10 12.25
CA THR A 56 -11.19 -4.18 13.39
C THR A 56 -10.99 -2.74 12.93
N PHE A 57 -10.03 -2.50 12.05
CA PHE A 57 -9.80 -1.17 11.49
C PHE A 57 -10.93 -0.71 10.56
N ALA A 58 -11.58 -1.63 9.85
CA ALA A 58 -12.77 -1.31 9.07
C ALA A 58 -13.92 -0.77 9.93
N TYR A 59 -14.13 -1.36 11.11
CA TYR A 59 -15.10 -0.86 12.09
C TYR A 59 -14.76 0.54 12.61
N ILE A 60 -13.47 0.83 12.81
CA ILE A 60 -12.97 2.14 13.27
C ILE A 60 -12.96 3.18 12.13
N ALA A 61 -13.01 2.79 10.86
CA ALA A 61 -12.92 3.66 9.68
C ALA A 61 -14.16 4.57 9.51
N GLN A 62 -14.44 5.37 10.56
CA GLN A 62 -15.48 6.40 10.55
C GLN A 62 -14.96 7.68 9.87
N PRO A 63 -15.86 8.58 9.40
CA PRO A 63 -15.48 9.81 8.70
C PRO A 63 -14.44 10.69 9.41
N LYS A 64 -14.42 10.67 10.75
CA LYS A 64 -13.45 11.43 11.56
C LYS A 64 -12.04 10.83 11.55
N HIS A 65 -11.90 9.50 11.31
CA HIS A 65 -10.64 8.79 11.37
C HIS A 65 -10.01 8.52 9.99
N ILE A 66 -10.76 8.66 8.89
CA ILE A 66 -10.31 8.35 7.52
C ILE A 66 -8.96 8.98 7.20
N LYS A 67 -8.79 10.28 7.52
CA LYS A 67 -7.55 11.02 7.22
C LYS A 67 -6.35 10.43 7.95
N ALA A 68 -6.49 10.24 9.25
CA ALA A 68 -5.41 9.70 10.07
C ALA A 68 -5.06 8.27 9.64
N MET A 69 -6.05 7.42 9.39
CA MET A 69 -5.82 6.04 8.97
C MET A 69 -5.14 5.96 7.60
N LEU A 70 -5.58 6.76 6.61
CA LEU A 70 -4.90 6.81 5.31
C LEU A 70 -3.45 7.27 5.44
N PHE A 71 -3.21 8.37 6.17
CA PHE A 71 -1.88 8.91 6.34
C PHE A 71 -0.95 7.94 7.08
N PHE A 72 -1.33 7.52 8.29
CA PHE A 72 -0.47 6.66 9.12
C PHE A 72 -0.28 5.27 8.52
N GLY A 73 -1.34 4.68 7.94
CA GLY A 73 -1.20 3.39 7.27
C GLY A 73 -0.25 3.45 6.08
N THR A 74 -0.37 4.46 5.21
CA THR A 74 0.54 4.61 4.07
C THR A 74 1.95 5.03 4.52
N ALA A 75 2.09 5.88 5.53
CA ALA A 75 3.39 6.27 6.06
C ALA A 75 4.16 5.06 6.66
N LEU A 76 3.46 4.16 7.34
CA LEU A 76 4.05 2.90 7.81
C LEU A 76 4.57 2.01 6.66
N MET A 77 3.90 2.04 5.48
CA MET A 77 4.38 1.27 4.31
C MET A 77 5.75 1.75 3.82
N VAL A 78 6.09 3.02 4.01
CA VAL A 78 7.43 3.56 3.64
C VAL A 78 8.55 2.89 4.43
N LEU A 79 8.28 2.44 5.66
CA LEU A 79 9.27 1.78 6.50
C LEU A 79 9.71 0.40 5.95
N ILE A 80 8.86 -0.26 5.16
CA ILE A 80 9.13 -1.63 4.69
C ILE A 80 10.41 -1.70 3.84
N PRO A 81 10.54 -0.95 2.72
CA PRO A 81 11.77 -0.96 1.94
C PRO A 81 12.98 -0.45 2.72
N VAL A 82 12.78 0.45 3.70
CA VAL A 82 13.87 0.91 4.59
C VAL A 82 14.36 -0.25 5.47
N VAL A 83 13.45 -1.02 6.06
CA VAL A 83 13.85 -2.20 6.85
C VAL A 83 14.53 -3.23 5.96
N TYR A 84 14.04 -3.48 4.74
CA TYR A 84 14.71 -4.40 3.80
C TYR A 84 16.11 -3.93 3.44
N PHE A 85 16.31 -2.63 3.25
CA PHE A 85 17.62 -2.05 2.93
C PHE A 85 18.68 -2.33 4.01
N PHE A 86 18.28 -2.28 5.29
CA PHE A 86 19.18 -2.55 6.42
C PHE A 86 19.13 -3.99 6.92
N SER A 87 18.39 -4.88 6.24
CA SER A 87 18.24 -6.25 6.70
C SER A 87 19.51 -7.05 6.49
N THR A 88 19.96 -7.71 7.55
CA THR A 88 21.10 -8.67 7.55
C THR A 88 20.68 -10.07 7.99
N HIS A 89 19.53 -10.19 8.65
CA HIS A 89 18.99 -11.43 9.16
C HIS A 89 17.50 -11.54 8.81
N VAL A 90 17.02 -12.76 8.57
CA VAL A 90 15.62 -13.04 8.21
C VAL A 90 14.60 -12.47 9.21
N PHE A 91 14.97 -12.33 10.48
CA PHE A 91 14.11 -11.76 11.51
C PHE A 91 13.68 -10.31 11.20
N HIS A 92 14.55 -9.51 10.56
CA HIS A 92 14.19 -8.15 10.13
C HIS A 92 13.06 -8.17 9.08
N VAL A 93 13.07 -9.18 8.20
CA VAL A 93 12.00 -9.35 7.21
C VAL A 93 10.67 -9.76 7.87
N TYR A 94 10.72 -10.59 8.93
CA TYR A 94 9.51 -10.93 9.69
C TYR A 94 8.89 -9.71 10.36
N ILE A 95 9.73 -8.84 10.95
CA ILE A 95 9.27 -7.55 11.49
C ILE A 95 8.67 -6.67 10.39
N ALA A 96 9.36 -6.54 9.26
CA ALA A 96 8.85 -5.77 8.12
C ALA A 96 7.49 -6.31 7.62
N SER A 97 7.34 -7.64 7.53
CA SER A 97 6.10 -8.30 7.13
C SER A 97 4.96 -8.04 8.12
N PHE A 98 5.25 -8.07 9.42
CA PHE A 98 4.28 -7.70 10.44
C PHE A 98 3.84 -6.23 10.31
N ILE A 99 4.81 -5.31 10.20
CA ILE A 99 4.54 -3.86 10.01
C ILE A 99 3.71 -3.66 8.72
N TYR A 100 4.03 -4.36 7.64
CA TYR A 100 3.29 -4.29 6.38
C TYR A 100 1.85 -4.75 6.53
N GLY A 101 1.62 -5.84 7.27
CA GLY A 101 0.28 -6.32 7.61
C GLY A 101 -0.53 -5.29 8.38
N VAL A 102 0.05 -4.67 9.42
CA VAL A 102 -0.57 -3.60 10.20
C VAL A 102 -0.86 -2.38 9.33
N ALA A 103 0.13 -1.92 8.56
CA ALA A 103 0.01 -0.76 7.67
C ALA A 103 -1.13 -0.91 6.66
N THR A 104 -1.20 -2.08 6.01
CA THR A 104 -2.26 -2.39 5.05
C THR A 104 -3.62 -2.51 5.74
N ALA A 105 -3.70 -3.15 6.91
CA ALA A 105 -4.94 -3.25 7.67
C ALA A 105 -5.50 -1.89 8.08
N ILE A 106 -4.64 -0.90 8.34
CA ILE A 106 -5.04 0.49 8.67
C ILE A 106 -5.44 1.27 7.41
N ALA A 107 -4.65 1.20 6.33
CA ALA A 107 -4.84 2.05 5.13
C ALA A 107 -5.99 1.58 4.23
N TYR A 108 -6.16 0.27 4.07
CA TYR A 108 -7.08 -0.29 3.09
C TYR A 108 -8.56 -0.01 3.36
N PRO A 109 -9.12 -0.16 4.58
CA PRO A 109 -10.53 0.09 4.82
C PRO A 109 -11.00 1.51 4.50
N PRO A 110 -10.32 2.59 4.93
CA PRO A 110 -10.70 3.94 4.58
C PRO A 110 -10.53 4.23 3.08
N TRP A 111 -9.51 3.66 2.44
CA TRP A 111 -9.32 3.76 1.00
C TRP A 111 -10.50 3.11 0.25
N LEU A 112 -10.84 1.87 0.59
CA LEU A 112 -11.95 1.14 -0.01
C LEU A 112 -13.27 1.89 0.15
N LYS A 113 -13.51 2.46 1.34
CA LYS A 113 -14.69 3.28 1.60
C LYS A 113 -14.76 4.50 0.71
N LEU A 114 -13.66 5.25 0.55
CA LEU A 114 -13.61 6.40 -0.33
C LEU A 114 -13.76 5.98 -1.80
N PHE A 115 -13.14 4.90 -2.20
CA PHE A 115 -13.25 4.37 -3.56
C PHE A 115 -14.72 4.04 -3.90
N THR A 116 -15.39 3.24 -3.08
CA THR A 116 -16.78 2.84 -3.28
C THR A 116 -17.76 4.02 -3.24
N GLN A 117 -17.49 5.03 -2.41
CA GLN A 117 -18.33 6.24 -2.36
C GLN A 117 -18.20 7.15 -3.59
N ASN A 118 -17.11 7.04 -4.33
CA ASN A 118 -16.82 7.87 -5.51
C ASN A 118 -17.04 7.12 -6.84
N ILE A 119 -17.49 5.88 -6.81
CA ILE A 119 -17.88 5.10 -7.98
C ILE A 119 -19.20 5.66 -8.54
N THR A 120 -19.28 5.75 -9.86
CA THR A 120 -20.50 6.18 -10.56
C THR A 120 -21.57 5.08 -10.52
N ARG A 121 -22.76 5.40 -10.00
CA ARG A 121 -23.87 4.45 -9.94
C ARG A 121 -24.23 3.92 -11.33
N GLY A 122 -24.38 2.60 -11.45
CA GLY A 122 -24.64 1.89 -12.70
C GLY A 122 -23.40 1.60 -13.55
N ARG A 123 -22.20 2.01 -13.09
CA ARG A 123 -20.91 1.73 -13.76
C ARG A 123 -19.89 1.05 -12.81
N GLU A 124 -20.37 0.52 -11.69
CA GLU A 124 -19.52 -0.05 -10.65
C GLU A 124 -18.57 -1.11 -11.21
N GLY A 125 -19.09 -2.05 -11.99
CA GLY A 125 -18.28 -3.12 -12.60
C GLY A 125 -17.22 -2.59 -13.57
N LEU A 126 -17.55 -1.55 -14.36
CA LEU A 126 -16.58 -0.94 -15.27
C LEU A 126 -15.46 -0.24 -14.52
N GLU A 127 -15.77 0.57 -13.52
CA GLU A 127 -14.77 1.34 -12.75
C GLU A 127 -13.88 0.42 -11.92
N TRP A 128 -14.43 -0.66 -11.33
CA TRP A 128 -13.63 -1.71 -10.69
C TRP A 128 -12.73 -2.44 -11.68
N SER A 129 -13.21 -2.73 -12.90
CA SER A 129 -12.41 -3.40 -13.93
C SER A 129 -11.27 -2.50 -14.42
N ILE A 130 -11.53 -1.22 -14.61
CA ILE A 130 -10.48 -0.24 -14.97
C ILE A 130 -9.42 -0.16 -13.88
N TYR A 131 -9.83 -0.02 -12.61
CA TYR A 131 -8.92 0.00 -11.48
C TYR A 131 -8.05 -1.27 -11.43
N SER A 132 -8.67 -2.44 -11.45
CA SER A 132 -7.97 -3.73 -11.39
C SER A 132 -7.02 -3.92 -12.60
N SER A 133 -7.40 -3.43 -13.78
CA SER A 133 -6.53 -3.50 -14.96
C SER A 133 -5.30 -2.60 -14.82
N ILE A 134 -5.47 -1.38 -14.30
CA ILE A 134 -4.36 -0.45 -14.04
C ILE A 134 -3.40 -1.05 -13.00
N GLU A 135 -3.94 -1.60 -11.91
CA GLU A 135 -3.17 -2.26 -10.87
C GLU A 135 -2.41 -3.48 -11.42
N GLY A 136 -3.10 -4.35 -12.17
CA GLY A 136 -2.50 -5.55 -12.76
C GLY A 136 -1.40 -5.25 -13.77
N LEU A 137 -1.63 -4.31 -14.69
CA LEU A 137 -0.62 -3.88 -15.67
C LEU A 137 0.57 -3.20 -14.98
N GLY A 138 0.32 -2.34 -14.00
CA GLY A 138 1.37 -1.70 -13.20
C GLY A 138 2.23 -2.73 -12.48
N SER A 139 1.60 -3.71 -11.82
CA SER A 139 2.32 -4.80 -11.12
C SER A 139 3.09 -5.70 -12.07
N ALA A 140 2.55 -6.03 -13.23
CA ALA A 140 3.24 -6.86 -14.23
C ALA A 140 4.50 -6.18 -14.78
N LEU A 141 4.39 -4.89 -15.13
CA LEU A 141 5.55 -4.09 -15.57
C LEU A 141 6.56 -3.93 -14.44
N ALA A 142 6.10 -3.66 -13.22
CA ALA A 142 6.96 -3.54 -12.05
C ALA A 142 7.71 -4.85 -11.75
N ALA A 143 7.05 -6.01 -11.84
CA ALA A 143 7.70 -7.31 -11.65
C ALA A 143 8.85 -7.54 -12.61
N PHE A 144 8.64 -7.25 -13.91
CA PHE A 144 9.68 -7.35 -14.92
C PHE A 144 10.85 -6.39 -14.66
N VAL A 145 10.53 -5.11 -14.44
CA VAL A 145 11.54 -4.07 -14.16
C VAL A 145 12.29 -4.34 -12.85
N GLY A 146 11.59 -4.82 -11.83
CA GLY A 146 12.18 -5.17 -10.53
C GLY A 146 13.22 -6.29 -10.65
N GLY A 147 12.90 -7.36 -11.40
CA GLY A 147 13.85 -8.43 -11.69
C GLY A 147 15.09 -7.93 -12.42
N PHE A 148 14.90 -7.13 -13.47
CA PHE A 148 15.98 -6.52 -14.24
C PHE A 148 16.90 -5.64 -13.38
N ILE A 149 16.31 -4.80 -12.53
CA ILE A 149 17.07 -3.89 -11.64
C ILE A 149 17.83 -4.69 -10.60
N ALA A 150 17.20 -5.69 -9.95
CA ALA A 150 17.85 -6.51 -8.94
C ALA A 150 19.06 -7.26 -9.49
N GLU A 151 18.94 -7.81 -10.72
CA GLU A 151 20.04 -8.53 -11.38
C GLU A 151 21.20 -7.62 -11.78
N ARG A 152 20.92 -6.40 -12.28
CA ARG A 152 21.94 -5.49 -12.80
C ARG A 152 22.55 -4.58 -11.75
N PHE A 153 21.75 -4.09 -10.81
CA PHE A 153 22.12 -3.04 -9.83
C PHE A 153 22.03 -3.52 -8.38
N GLY A 154 21.51 -4.73 -8.16
CA GLY A 154 21.37 -5.34 -6.85
C GLY A 154 20.11 -4.88 -6.08
N PHE A 155 19.80 -5.62 -5.00
CA PHE A 155 18.60 -5.41 -4.20
C PHE A 155 18.59 -4.07 -3.44
N TYR A 156 19.74 -3.57 -3.01
CA TYR A 156 19.79 -2.29 -2.29
C TYR A 156 19.32 -1.12 -3.15
N PHE A 157 19.72 -1.07 -4.40
CA PHE A 157 19.25 -0.05 -5.33
C PHE A 157 17.76 -0.19 -5.62
N LEU A 158 17.28 -1.43 -5.74
CA LEU A 158 15.86 -1.70 -5.90
C LEU A 158 15.03 -1.18 -4.72
N PHE A 159 15.48 -1.38 -3.47
CA PHE A 159 14.77 -0.89 -2.29
C PHE A 159 14.65 0.64 -2.26
N LEU A 160 15.65 1.38 -2.74
CA LEU A 160 15.57 2.83 -2.88
C LEU A 160 14.48 3.24 -3.87
N ILE A 161 14.36 2.52 -4.99
CA ILE A 161 13.31 2.78 -5.98
C ILE A 161 11.93 2.45 -5.39
N VAL A 162 11.79 1.33 -4.70
CA VAL A 162 10.53 0.97 -4.00
C VAL A 162 10.15 2.05 -2.99
N CYS A 163 11.11 2.51 -2.18
CA CYS A 163 10.89 3.60 -1.23
C CYS A 163 10.39 4.87 -1.94
N PHE A 164 11.01 5.25 -3.05
CA PHE A 164 10.60 6.40 -3.86
C PHE A 164 9.16 6.25 -4.35
N PHE A 165 8.78 5.09 -4.90
CA PHE A 165 7.42 4.85 -5.37
C PHE A 165 6.38 4.99 -4.25
N ILE A 166 6.65 4.40 -3.08
CA ILE A 166 5.74 4.48 -1.94
C ILE A 166 5.65 5.91 -1.40
N LEU A 167 6.76 6.66 -1.39
CA LEU A 167 6.76 8.08 -1.03
C LEU A 167 5.91 8.92 -1.99
N VAL A 168 6.01 8.68 -3.29
CA VAL A 168 5.13 9.34 -4.27
C VAL A 168 3.67 8.97 -3.99
N GLY A 169 3.37 7.70 -3.72
CA GLY A 169 2.04 7.26 -3.31
C GLY A 169 1.54 7.98 -2.05
N LEU A 170 2.40 8.15 -1.04
CA LEU A 170 2.08 8.90 0.18
C LEU A 170 1.77 10.38 -0.11
N VAL A 171 2.52 11.01 -0.99
CA VAL A 171 2.24 12.40 -1.42
C VAL A 171 0.86 12.48 -2.08
N VAL A 172 0.50 11.53 -2.95
CA VAL A 172 -0.83 11.48 -3.55
C VAL A 172 -1.92 11.27 -2.47
N VAL A 173 -1.67 10.44 -1.46
CA VAL A 173 -2.58 10.26 -0.31
C VAL A 173 -2.78 11.57 0.44
N ILE A 174 -1.76 12.39 0.61
CA ILE A 174 -1.90 13.73 1.22
C ILE A 174 -2.86 14.60 0.40
N PHE A 175 -2.76 14.60 -0.93
CA PHE A 175 -3.71 15.31 -1.79
C PHE A 175 -5.14 14.78 -1.64
N ILE A 176 -5.33 13.47 -1.53
CA ILE A 176 -6.63 12.86 -1.24
C ILE A 176 -7.21 13.40 0.07
N ILE A 177 -6.39 13.45 1.12
CA ILE A 177 -6.79 13.94 2.43
C ILE A 177 -7.22 15.42 2.36
N LEU A 178 -6.49 16.24 1.65
CA LEU A 178 -6.81 17.67 1.45
C LEU A 178 -8.12 17.85 0.67
N GLU A 179 -8.33 17.07 -0.40
CA GLU A 179 -9.58 17.11 -1.17
C GLU A 179 -10.77 16.64 -0.33
N TYR A 180 -10.61 15.56 0.43
CA TYR A 180 -11.63 15.05 1.34
C TYR A 180 -12.02 16.09 2.41
N GLN A 181 -11.06 16.84 2.95
CA GLN A 181 -11.33 17.92 3.89
C GLN A 181 -12.22 19.01 3.27
N LYS A 182 -11.86 19.49 2.08
CA LYS A 182 -12.62 20.52 1.37
C LYS A 182 -14.07 20.10 1.11
N ILE A 183 -14.29 18.84 0.74
CA ILE A 183 -15.65 18.32 0.50
C ILE A 183 -16.45 18.33 1.81
N ARG A 184 -15.86 17.85 2.91
CA ARG A 184 -16.52 17.80 4.23
C ARG A 184 -16.86 19.19 4.77
N GLU A 185 -16.00 20.16 4.57
CA GLU A 185 -16.26 21.55 4.99
C GLU A 185 -17.43 22.17 4.22
N ARG A 186 -17.52 21.89 2.90
CA ARG A 186 -18.66 22.35 2.08
C ARG A 186 -19.98 21.74 2.57
N GLU A 187 -20.02 20.43 2.78
CA GLU A 187 -21.21 19.74 3.29
C GLU A 187 -21.67 20.27 4.65
N GLN A 188 -20.73 20.64 5.53
CA GLN A 188 -21.07 21.21 6.85
C GLN A 188 -21.63 22.64 6.72
N LYS A 189 -21.10 23.47 5.82
CA LYS A 189 -21.62 24.82 5.55
C LYS A 189 -23.03 24.77 4.98
N ASP A 190 -23.29 23.88 4.01
CA ASP A 190 -24.61 23.71 3.39
C ASP A 190 -25.66 23.23 4.41
N LYS A 191 -25.29 22.36 5.35
CA LYS A 191 -26.17 21.92 6.43
C LYS A 191 -26.53 23.06 7.41
N LYS A 192 -25.56 23.94 7.73
CA LYS A 192 -25.80 25.10 8.60
C LYS A 192 -26.67 26.19 7.97
N GLN A 193 -26.66 26.31 6.64
CA GLN A 193 -27.51 27.27 5.92
C GLN A 193 -28.98 26.83 5.77
N LYS A 194 -29.22 25.51 5.93
CA LYS A 194 -30.57 24.93 5.83
C LYS A 194 -31.30 24.79 7.17
N GLN A 195 -30.65 25.14 8.27
CA GLN A 195 -31.22 25.24 9.64
C GLN A 195 -31.54 26.69 9.99
#